data_b5442de0372149f78e32934e7b58d073
#
_entry.id   b5442de0372149f78e32934e7b58d073
#
_cell.length_a   1.000
_cell.length_b   1.000
_cell.length_c   1.000
_cell.angle_alpha   90.00
_cell.angle_beta   90.00
_cell.angle_gamma   90.00
#
_symmetry.space_group_name_H-M   'P 1'
#
loop_
_entity.id
_entity.type
_entity.pdbx_description
1 polymer ?
#
loop_
_entity_poly.entity_id
_entity_poly.type
_entity_poly.pdbx_seq_one_letter_code
_entity_poly.pdbx_strand_id
1 'polypeptide(L)'
;MELYLNYASHHPLAKGVADKLYTKMPYLYNPSDNSDIAESAKIILRQTRQKLYDMLNTDESKYNIIFTSSGSESNNTVLNGIDYDCLYTTNAEHSSIIERLKSDLRFRENIFIKSDGSTIDYNWLNVNLEDDNTSNLQDLVSVQWVNNETGHINNVKKISEIVHNNGHLFHVDAVQAFGKMPIDLSKLDVDFMSISGHKIGSFSGVGVLIAKKGVRIDPLIYGHQEFGLRGGTENIIGIASLDYALDTVDYSQETMEKHEAMNKAICDGLFKRGLDCRINNPGIAEIMSISFKGINGEMLKDILEWKYHIYVSTGSACNTGMKSYVLEAYNVPREYINGTIRVSFENLTDEEIEYFCNAVKEAVDSIKESINA
;
A
#
# COMPACT_ATOMS: atom_id res chain seq x y z
N MET A 1 -23.24 2.34 17.86
CA MET A 1 -22.23 3.13 17.10
C MET A 1 -21.70 2.20 16.00
N GLU A 2 -21.49 2.71 14.80
CA GLU A 2 -20.85 1.93 13.72
C GLU A 2 -19.47 2.54 13.51
N LEU A 3 -18.41 1.68 13.48
CA LEU A 3 -17.03 2.14 13.44
C LEU A 3 -16.23 1.38 12.38
N TYR A 4 -15.84 2.06 11.30
CA TYR A 4 -15.03 1.49 10.22
C TYR A 4 -13.53 1.71 10.48
N LEU A 5 -12.82 0.63 10.79
CA LEU A 5 -11.38 0.64 11.11
C LEU A 5 -10.56 -0.22 10.13
N ASN A 6 -10.92 -0.19 8.84
CA ASN A 6 -10.26 -1.00 7.80
C ASN A 6 -9.82 -0.19 6.57
N TYR A 7 -9.39 1.06 6.79
CA TYR A 7 -8.94 1.99 5.75
C TYR A 7 -7.76 1.47 4.91
N ALA A 8 -6.86 0.69 5.48
CA ALA A 8 -5.76 0.07 4.74
C ALA A 8 -6.24 -0.99 3.73
N SER A 9 -7.44 -1.57 3.90
CA SER A 9 -8.09 -2.43 2.91
C SER A 9 -8.74 -1.60 1.81
N HIS A 10 -9.61 -0.68 2.21
CA HIS A 10 -10.32 0.22 1.29
C HIS A 10 -10.64 1.52 2.03
N HIS A 11 -10.16 2.63 1.51
CA HIS A 11 -10.52 3.94 2.04
C HIS A 11 -11.95 4.27 1.59
N PRO A 12 -12.84 4.71 2.47
CA PRO A 12 -14.13 5.25 2.07
C PRO A 12 -13.96 6.34 1.02
N LEU A 13 -14.96 6.54 0.18
CA LEU A 13 -14.87 7.57 -0.85
C LEU A 13 -14.62 8.94 -0.21
N ALA A 14 -13.60 9.65 -0.67
CA ALA A 14 -13.22 10.94 -0.10
C ALA A 14 -14.37 11.95 -0.25
N LYS A 15 -14.49 12.84 0.72
CA LYS A 15 -15.62 13.79 0.80
C LYS A 15 -15.74 14.64 -0.49
N GLY A 16 -16.94 14.66 -1.05
CA GLY A 16 -17.28 15.44 -2.24
C GLY A 16 -16.88 14.80 -3.57
N VAL A 17 -16.15 13.66 -3.59
CA VAL A 17 -15.78 12.97 -4.83
C VAL A 17 -17.02 12.53 -5.60
N ALA A 18 -18.00 11.91 -4.92
CA ALA A 18 -19.24 11.46 -5.57
C ALA A 18 -20.01 12.63 -6.21
N ASP A 19 -20.18 13.74 -5.48
CA ASP A 19 -20.94 14.92 -5.97
C ASP A 19 -20.25 15.57 -7.17
N LYS A 20 -18.92 15.74 -7.10
CA LYS A 20 -18.13 16.28 -8.22
C LYS A 20 -18.21 15.37 -9.45
N LEU A 21 -18.13 14.05 -9.26
CA LEU A 21 -18.27 13.09 -10.36
C LEU A 21 -19.66 13.11 -10.97
N TYR A 22 -20.71 13.08 -10.15
CA TYR A 22 -22.09 13.07 -10.64
C TYR A 22 -22.36 14.21 -11.64
N THR A 23 -21.82 15.39 -11.39
CA THR A 23 -21.96 16.56 -12.28
C THR A 23 -21.14 16.47 -13.56
N LYS A 24 -20.05 15.69 -13.56
CA LYS A 24 -19.10 15.61 -14.70
C LYS A 24 -19.27 14.35 -15.56
N MET A 25 -19.75 13.23 -14.98
CA MET A 25 -19.87 11.93 -15.67
C MET A 25 -20.52 12.00 -17.06
N PRO A 26 -21.61 12.76 -17.29
CA PRO A 26 -22.22 12.85 -18.62
C PRO A 26 -21.31 13.39 -19.72
N TYR A 27 -20.21 14.03 -19.36
CA TYR A 27 -19.27 14.70 -20.27
C TYR A 27 -17.91 14.00 -20.35
N LEU A 28 -17.76 12.80 -19.77
CA LEU A 28 -16.51 12.04 -19.77
C LEU A 28 -16.49 11.04 -20.94
N TYR A 29 -16.19 11.55 -22.12
CA TYR A 29 -16.05 10.76 -23.33
C TYR A 29 -14.66 10.11 -23.44
N ASN A 30 -14.43 9.32 -24.51
CA ASN A 30 -13.13 8.70 -24.75
C ASN A 30 -12.05 9.76 -24.98
N PRO A 31 -11.01 9.87 -24.11
CA PRO A 31 -9.97 10.89 -24.28
C PRO A 31 -9.08 10.67 -25.51
N SER A 32 -9.07 9.49 -26.11
CA SER A 32 -8.35 9.20 -27.35
C SER A 32 -9.09 9.69 -28.62
N ASP A 33 -10.33 10.18 -28.49
CA ASP A 33 -11.07 10.76 -29.61
C ASP A 33 -10.55 12.15 -29.95
N ASN A 34 -10.51 12.48 -31.26
CA ASN A 34 -10.07 13.79 -31.76
C ASN A 34 -11.19 14.84 -31.85
N SER A 35 -12.40 14.52 -31.42
CA SER A 35 -13.53 15.45 -31.39
C SER A 35 -13.49 16.40 -30.20
N ASP A 36 -14.14 17.57 -30.35
CA ASP A 36 -14.26 18.56 -29.28
C ASP A 36 -14.99 18.03 -28.04
N ILE A 37 -15.86 17.04 -28.22
CA ILE A 37 -16.61 16.41 -27.13
C ILE A 37 -15.69 15.63 -26.15
N ALA A 38 -14.54 15.18 -26.62
CA ALA A 38 -13.54 14.49 -25.81
C ALA A 38 -12.64 15.43 -24.98
N GLU A 39 -12.71 16.75 -25.22
CA GLU A 39 -11.77 17.69 -24.61
C GLU A 39 -11.87 17.72 -23.07
N SER A 40 -13.08 17.58 -22.50
CA SER A 40 -13.26 17.50 -21.06
C SER A 40 -12.50 16.32 -20.43
N ALA A 41 -12.52 15.17 -21.09
CA ALA A 41 -11.79 13.98 -20.63
C ALA A 41 -10.27 14.16 -20.76
N LYS A 42 -9.79 14.77 -21.84
CA LYS A 42 -8.37 15.11 -22.04
C LYS A 42 -7.86 16.08 -20.98
N ILE A 43 -8.67 17.08 -20.62
CA ILE A 43 -8.34 18.03 -19.56
C ILE A 43 -8.16 17.31 -18.23
N ILE A 44 -9.10 16.44 -17.83
CA ILE A 44 -9.01 15.69 -16.58
C ILE A 44 -7.76 14.82 -16.56
N LEU A 45 -7.47 14.10 -17.64
CA LEU A 45 -6.25 13.28 -17.77
C LEU A 45 -4.99 14.12 -17.51
N ARG A 46 -4.88 15.28 -18.16
CA ARG A 46 -3.72 16.18 -18.01
C ARG A 46 -3.64 16.77 -16.60
N GLN A 47 -4.77 17.22 -16.04
CA GLN A 47 -4.82 17.82 -14.70
C GLN A 47 -4.46 16.83 -13.62
N THR A 48 -5.03 15.61 -13.66
CA THR A 48 -4.72 14.55 -12.69
C THR A 48 -3.23 14.19 -12.74
N ARG A 49 -2.66 14.10 -13.95
CA ARG A 49 -1.24 13.82 -14.14
C ARG A 49 -0.38 14.94 -13.58
N GLN A 50 -0.75 16.21 -13.81
CA GLN A 50 -0.03 17.35 -13.25
C GLN A 50 -0.09 17.39 -11.73
N LYS A 51 -1.26 17.17 -11.11
CA LYS A 51 -1.37 17.07 -9.64
C LYS A 51 -0.46 16.00 -9.06
N LEU A 52 -0.35 14.85 -9.72
CA LEU A 52 0.56 13.78 -9.28
C LEU A 52 2.02 14.21 -9.38
N TYR A 53 2.42 14.91 -10.44
CA TYR A 53 3.76 15.48 -10.54
C TYR A 53 4.04 16.49 -9.40
N ASP A 54 3.11 17.38 -9.13
CA ASP A 54 3.22 18.40 -8.08
C ASP A 54 3.34 17.74 -6.70
N MET A 55 2.47 16.77 -6.39
CA MET A 55 2.47 16.05 -5.11
C MET A 55 3.73 15.21 -4.87
N LEU A 56 4.33 14.70 -5.95
CA LEU A 56 5.55 13.90 -5.90
C LEU A 56 6.84 14.74 -6.04
N ASN A 57 6.71 16.07 -6.15
CA ASN A 57 7.80 17.02 -6.36
C ASN A 57 8.73 16.59 -7.51
N THR A 58 8.12 16.36 -8.68
CA THR A 58 8.79 15.94 -9.91
C THR A 58 8.10 16.53 -11.14
N ASP A 59 8.51 16.14 -12.34
CA ASP A 59 7.96 16.64 -13.59
C ASP A 59 8.00 15.61 -14.73
N GLU A 60 7.34 15.95 -15.85
CA GLU A 60 7.25 15.10 -17.03
C GLU A 60 8.58 14.89 -17.76
N SER A 61 9.63 15.66 -17.47
CA SER A 61 10.95 15.44 -18.08
C SER A 61 11.67 14.24 -17.49
N LYS A 62 11.35 13.89 -16.23
CA LYS A 62 11.99 12.82 -15.47
C LYS A 62 11.20 11.52 -15.47
N TYR A 63 9.86 11.61 -15.32
CA TYR A 63 9.00 10.44 -15.16
C TYR A 63 7.81 10.47 -16.12
N ASN A 64 7.36 9.29 -16.51
CA ASN A 64 6.02 9.08 -17.05
C ASN A 64 5.09 8.68 -15.91
N ILE A 65 3.93 9.32 -15.81
CA ILE A 65 2.83 8.90 -14.94
C ILE A 65 1.82 8.15 -15.81
N ILE A 66 1.64 6.86 -15.54
CA ILE A 66 0.86 5.92 -16.34
C ILE A 66 -0.34 5.47 -15.51
N PHE A 67 -1.56 5.70 -15.99
CA PHE A 67 -2.77 5.22 -15.33
C PHE A 67 -2.97 3.73 -15.61
N THR A 68 -3.18 2.98 -14.53
CA THR A 68 -3.44 1.54 -14.53
C THR A 68 -4.79 1.25 -13.86
N SER A 69 -5.20 -0.01 -13.75
CA SER A 69 -6.44 -0.37 -13.05
C SER A 69 -6.26 -0.51 -11.53
N SER A 70 -5.03 -0.66 -11.04
CA SER A 70 -4.76 -0.89 -9.62
C SER A 70 -3.26 -0.85 -9.33
N GLY A 71 -2.88 -0.74 -8.04
CA GLY A 71 -1.50 -0.97 -7.62
C GLY A 71 -0.98 -2.35 -8.00
N SER A 72 -1.85 -3.37 -8.00
CA SER A 72 -1.47 -4.73 -8.44
C SER A 72 -1.13 -4.80 -9.92
N GLU A 73 -1.86 -4.09 -10.80
CA GLU A 73 -1.48 -3.97 -12.22
C GLU A 73 -0.14 -3.25 -12.34
N SER A 74 0.06 -2.15 -11.60
CA SER A 74 1.33 -1.41 -11.61
C SER A 74 2.52 -2.29 -11.18
N ASN A 75 2.41 -3.00 -10.05
CA ASN A 75 3.42 -3.94 -9.58
C ASN A 75 3.72 -5.02 -10.64
N ASN A 76 2.68 -5.63 -11.21
CA ASN A 76 2.85 -6.68 -12.21
C ASN A 76 3.38 -6.15 -13.55
N THR A 77 3.08 -4.90 -13.92
CA THR A 77 3.69 -4.27 -15.10
C THR A 77 5.20 -4.17 -14.93
N VAL A 78 5.68 -3.75 -13.76
CA VAL A 78 7.12 -3.68 -13.47
C VAL A 78 7.75 -5.07 -13.50
N LEU A 79 7.21 -6.01 -12.71
CA LEU A 79 7.77 -7.37 -12.58
C LEU A 79 7.75 -8.18 -13.88
N ASN A 80 6.86 -7.87 -14.81
CA ASN A 80 6.76 -8.58 -16.09
C ASN A 80 7.42 -7.82 -17.24
N GLY A 81 7.41 -6.48 -17.19
CA GLY A 81 7.84 -5.63 -18.29
C GLY A 81 9.33 -5.32 -18.32
N ILE A 82 10.05 -5.58 -17.22
CA ILE A 82 11.51 -5.36 -17.15
C ILE A 82 12.23 -6.67 -17.42
N ASP A 83 13.30 -6.56 -18.17
CA ASP A 83 14.23 -7.66 -18.38
C ASP A 83 15.35 -7.56 -17.34
N TYR A 84 15.32 -8.42 -16.32
CA TYR A 84 16.26 -8.50 -15.21
C TYR A 84 16.72 -9.94 -15.00
N ASP A 85 17.89 -10.14 -14.39
CA ASP A 85 18.38 -11.47 -14.01
C ASP A 85 17.78 -11.92 -12.70
N CYS A 86 18.06 -11.20 -11.63
CA CYS A 86 17.56 -11.51 -10.28
C CYS A 86 16.54 -10.47 -9.83
N LEU A 87 15.53 -10.94 -9.09
CA LEU A 87 14.62 -10.10 -8.35
C LEU A 87 14.91 -10.19 -6.85
N TYR A 88 15.37 -9.10 -6.27
CA TYR A 88 15.52 -8.93 -4.84
C TYR A 88 14.27 -8.30 -4.25
N THR A 89 13.66 -8.94 -3.26
CA THR A 89 12.43 -8.46 -2.64
C THR A 89 12.33 -8.89 -1.18
N THR A 90 11.37 -8.38 -0.42
CA THR A 90 11.14 -8.85 0.95
C THR A 90 10.10 -9.98 0.98
N ASN A 91 10.16 -10.81 2.00
CA ASN A 91 9.16 -11.84 2.23
C ASN A 91 7.86 -11.30 2.88
N ALA A 92 7.77 -9.99 3.09
CA ALA A 92 6.60 -9.30 3.65
C ALA A 92 5.84 -8.45 2.61
N GLU A 93 6.13 -8.62 1.32
CA GLU A 93 5.50 -7.86 0.25
C GLU A 93 4.00 -8.13 0.10
N HIS A 94 3.31 -7.24 -0.59
CA HIS A 94 1.91 -7.45 -0.96
C HIS A 94 1.75 -8.70 -1.86
N SER A 95 0.59 -9.38 -1.75
CA SER A 95 0.29 -10.61 -2.50
C SER A 95 0.45 -10.47 -4.02
N SER A 96 0.26 -9.28 -4.60
CA SER A 96 0.50 -9.03 -6.03
C SER A 96 1.97 -9.24 -6.44
N ILE A 97 2.91 -9.15 -5.51
CA ILE A 97 4.33 -9.45 -5.71
C ILE A 97 4.58 -10.91 -5.35
N ILE A 98 4.23 -11.35 -4.14
CA ILE A 98 4.49 -12.71 -3.65
C ILE A 98 3.89 -13.80 -4.53
N GLU A 99 2.61 -13.66 -4.94
CA GLU A 99 1.98 -14.67 -5.80
C GLU A 99 2.55 -14.67 -7.22
N ARG A 100 3.00 -13.48 -7.68
CA ARG A 100 3.72 -13.38 -8.97
C ARG A 100 5.03 -14.15 -8.94
N LEU A 101 5.79 -14.10 -7.83
CA LEU A 101 7.04 -14.86 -7.69
C LEU A 101 6.80 -16.38 -7.77
N LYS A 102 5.74 -16.87 -7.13
CA LYS A 102 5.37 -18.30 -7.16
C LYS A 102 5.00 -18.79 -8.56
N SER A 103 4.54 -17.90 -9.44
CA SER A 103 4.08 -18.20 -10.79
C SER A 103 5.13 -17.92 -11.88
N ASP A 104 6.35 -17.48 -11.52
CA ASP A 104 7.37 -17.11 -12.52
C ASP A 104 7.91 -18.34 -13.26
N LEU A 105 7.49 -18.44 -14.54
CA LEU A 105 7.95 -19.48 -15.46
C LEU A 105 9.22 -19.09 -16.26
N ARG A 106 9.77 -17.88 -16.05
CA ARG A 106 10.91 -17.36 -16.80
C ARG A 106 12.26 -17.82 -16.27
N PHE A 107 12.27 -18.69 -15.25
CA PHE A 107 13.48 -19.22 -14.60
C PHE A 107 14.43 -18.14 -14.04
N ARG A 108 13.88 -16.98 -13.70
CA ARG A 108 14.63 -15.91 -13.01
C ARG A 108 14.82 -16.26 -11.56
N GLU A 109 15.91 -15.85 -11.00
CA GLU A 109 16.15 -16.05 -9.58
C GLU A 109 15.39 -15.01 -8.77
N ASN A 110 14.69 -15.48 -7.73
CA ASN A 110 13.98 -14.63 -6.78
C ASN A 110 14.67 -14.76 -5.42
N ILE A 111 15.23 -13.65 -4.95
CA ILE A 111 16.04 -13.62 -3.73
C ILE A 111 15.31 -12.79 -2.66
N PHE A 112 15.04 -13.42 -1.52
CA PHE A 112 14.49 -12.68 -0.39
C PHE A 112 15.60 -11.96 0.36
N ILE A 113 15.47 -10.64 0.46
CA ILE A 113 16.41 -9.77 1.16
C ILE A 113 16.41 -10.15 2.64
N LYS A 114 17.60 -10.38 3.17
CA LYS A 114 17.77 -10.72 4.59
C LYS A 114 17.30 -9.56 5.47
N SER A 115 16.57 -9.90 6.53
CA SER A 115 16.14 -8.94 7.56
C SER A 115 16.19 -9.59 8.94
N ASP A 116 16.20 -8.77 9.99
CA ASP A 116 16.08 -9.21 11.38
C ASP A 116 14.62 -9.37 11.84
N GLY A 117 13.67 -9.28 10.91
CA GLY A 117 12.24 -9.26 11.18
C GLY A 117 11.65 -7.85 11.33
N SER A 118 12.47 -6.79 11.26
CA SER A 118 12.01 -5.40 11.23
C SER A 118 12.82 -4.55 10.25
N THR A 119 14.13 -4.77 10.19
CA THR A 119 15.04 -3.96 9.38
C THR A 119 15.72 -4.83 8.33
N ILE A 120 15.75 -4.34 7.11
CA ILE A 120 16.53 -4.94 6.03
C ILE A 120 18.02 -4.90 6.38
N ASP A 121 18.72 -6.00 6.16
CA ASP A 121 20.19 -6.06 6.27
C ASP A 121 20.82 -5.38 5.04
N TYR A 122 21.09 -4.08 5.18
CA TYR A 122 21.66 -3.27 4.08
C TYR A 122 23.04 -3.72 3.64
N ASN A 123 23.86 -4.27 4.56
CA ASN A 123 25.19 -4.78 4.21
C ASN A 123 25.04 -6.05 3.36
N TRP A 124 24.13 -6.94 3.76
CA TRP A 124 23.83 -8.13 2.98
C TRP A 124 23.33 -7.76 1.58
N LEU A 125 22.40 -6.80 1.48
CA LEU A 125 21.88 -6.33 0.19
C LEU A 125 23.00 -5.77 -0.69
N ASN A 126 23.85 -4.89 -0.14
CA ASN A 126 24.97 -4.31 -0.90
C ASN A 126 25.93 -5.38 -1.43
N VAL A 127 26.36 -6.33 -0.59
CA VAL A 127 27.30 -7.40 -1.00
C VAL A 127 26.70 -8.28 -2.09
N ASN A 128 25.40 -8.64 -1.99
CA ASN A 128 24.78 -9.50 -2.98
C ASN A 128 24.54 -8.79 -4.33
N LEU A 129 24.35 -7.48 -4.33
CA LEU A 129 24.27 -6.69 -5.56
C LEU A 129 25.65 -6.41 -6.20
N GLU A 130 26.74 -6.38 -5.41
CA GLU A 130 28.10 -6.23 -5.92
C GLU A 130 28.62 -7.48 -6.63
N ASP A 131 28.22 -8.68 -6.18
CA ASP A 131 28.75 -9.97 -6.66
C ASP A 131 28.17 -10.40 -8.02
N ASP A 132 27.13 -9.74 -8.54
CA ASP A 132 26.39 -10.19 -9.71
C ASP A 132 26.92 -9.65 -11.05
N ASN A 133 28.25 -9.63 -11.21
CA ASN A 133 28.91 -9.24 -12.46
C ASN A 133 28.87 -10.33 -13.55
N THR A 134 28.04 -11.36 -13.47
CA THR A 134 28.03 -12.51 -14.37
C THR A 134 27.15 -12.34 -15.60
N SER A 135 26.22 -11.38 -15.58
CA SER A 135 25.31 -11.13 -16.67
C SER A 135 25.40 -9.71 -17.24
N ASN A 136 24.78 -9.51 -18.41
CA ASN A 136 24.66 -8.20 -19.05
C ASN A 136 23.36 -7.48 -18.67
N LEU A 137 22.52 -8.07 -17.82
CA LEU A 137 21.25 -7.49 -17.38
C LEU A 137 21.42 -6.87 -15.98
N GLN A 138 20.60 -5.88 -15.69
CA GLN A 138 20.50 -5.30 -14.36
C GLN A 138 19.57 -6.17 -13.50
N ASP A 139 19.81 -6.22 -12.21
CA ASP A 139 18.85 -6.78 -11.26
C ASP A 139 17.73 -5.79 -10.96
N LEU A 140 16.63 -6.32 -10.49
CA LEU A 140 15.51 -5.53 -9.99
C LEU A 140 15.38 -5.72 -8.48
N VAL A 141 15.44 -4.62 -7.74
CA VAL A 141 15.06 -4.60 -6.32
C VAL A 141 13.64 -4.05 -6.22
N SER A 142 12.72 -4.80 -5.62
CA SER A 142 11.32 -4.40 -5.45
C SER A 142 10.92 -4.50 -3.99
N VAL A 143 10.59 -3.36 -3.35
CA VAL A 143 10.27 -3.28 -1.92
C VAL A 143 9.06 -2.37 -1.70
N GLN A 144 8.12 -2.81 -0.87
CA GLN A 144 7.06 -1.92 -0.39
C GLN A 144 7.62 -0.85 0.55
N TRP A 145 7.11 0.38 0.44
CA TRP A 145 7.51 1.46 1.32
C TRP A 145 6.87 1.34 2.70
N VAL A 146 5.56 1.13 2.74
CA VAL A 146 4.79 0.93 3.96
C VAL A 146 4.05 -0.40 3.89
N ASN A 147 4.25 -1.24 4.90
CA ASN A 147 3.60 -2.54 4.95
C ASN A 147 2.09 -2.40 5.22
N ASN A 148 1.29 -3.06 4.43
CA ASN A 148 -0.17 -2.97 4.49
C ASN A 148 -0.81 -3.70 5.69
N GLU A 149 -0.06 -4.57 6.39
CA GLU A 149 -0.55 -5.29 7.58
C GLU A 149 -0.08 -4.64 8.88
N THR A 150 1.16 -4.20 8.95
CA THR A 150 1.77 -3.69 10.19
C THR A 150 1.93 -2.18 10.22
N GLY A 151 1.92 -1.52 9.06
CA GLY A 151 2.28 -0.11 8.95
C GLY A 151 3.78 0.15 8.97
N HIS A 152 4.62 -0.90 9.05
CA HIS A 152 6.08 -0.76 9.07
C HIS A 152 6.59 0.03 7.86
N ILE A 153 7.53 0.94 8.10
CA ILE A 153 8.11 1.82 7.07
C ILE A 153 9.52 1.34 6.73
N ASN A 154 9.75 0.91 5.49
CA ASN A 154 11.07 0.62 4.97
C ASN A 154 11.83 1.90 4.62
N ASN A 155 13.13 1.94 4.89
CA ASN A 155 13.99 3.05 4.50
C ASN A 155 14.34 2.97 3.01
N VAL A 156 13.36 3.31 2.15
CA VAL A 156 13.51 3.24 0.69
C VAL A 156 14.62 4.13 0.15
N LYS A 157 14.94 5.24 0.85
CA LYS A 157 16.05 6.11 0.45
C LYS A 157 17.38 5.37 0.57
N LYS A 158 17.60 4.67 1.69
CA LYS A 158 18.82 3.90 1.89
C LYS A 158 18.94 2.72 0.92
N ILE A 159 17.81 2.07 0.62
CA ILE A 159 17.76 0.99 -0.37
C ILE A 159 18.09 1.55 -1.76
N SER A 160 17.47 2.66 -2.17
CA SER A 160 17.72 3.34 -3.44
C SER A 160 19.20 3.67 -3.63
N GLU A 161 19.87 4.25 -2.60
CA GLU A 161 21.29 4.55 -2.64
C GLU A 161 22.14 3.29 -2.90
N ILE A 162 21.82 2.17 -2.23
CA ILE A 162 22.54 0.91 -2.41
C ILE A 162 22.32 0.37 -3.82
N VAL A 163 21.06 0.29 -4.27
CA VAL A 163 20.69 -0.29 -5.57
C VAL A 163 21.34 0.47 -6.72
N HIS A 164 21.24 1.80 -6.73
CA HIS A 164 21.79 2.63 -7.81
C HIS A 164 23.32 2.71 -7.78
N ASN A 165 23.95 2.66 -6.59
CA ASN A 165 25.40 2.59 -6.50
C ASN A 165 25.99 1.31 -7.13
N ASN A 166 25.20 0.23 -7.16
CA ASN A 166 25.55 -1.03 -7.80
C ASN A 166 25.03 -1.13 -9.25
N GLY A 167 24.37 -0.10 -9.78
CA GLY A 167 23.92 -0.02 -11.17
C GLY A 167 22.66 -0.81 -11.50
N HIS A 168 21.85 -1.16 -10.51
CA HIS A 168 20.62 -1.94 -10.63
C HIS A 168 19.36 -1.08 -10.62
N LEU A 169 18.18 -1.69 -10.84
CA LEU A 169 16.88 -1.02 -10.93
C LEU A 169 16.10 -1.12 -9.61
N PHE A 170 15.39 -0.05 -9.26
CA PHE A 170 14.62 0.04 -8.04
C PHE A 170 13.14 0.32 -8.28
N HIS A 171 12.28 -0.59 -7.82
CA HIS A 171 10.83 -0.45 -7.75
C HIS A 171 10.35 -0.31 -6.30
N VAL A 172 9.45 0.64 -6.08
CA VAL A 172 8.82 0.89 -4.78
C VAL A 172 7.31 0.67 -4.88
N ASP A 173 6.77 -0.28 -4.13
CA ASP A 173 5.32 -0.33 -3.89
C ASP A 173 4.97 0.73 -2.84
N ALA A 174 4.46 1.88 -3.30
CA ALA A 174 4.06 3.00 -2.47
C ALA A 174 2.54 3.05 -2.18
N VAL A 175 1.82 1.97 -2.44
CA VAL A 175 0.34 1.90 -2.32
C VAL A 175 -0.15 2.31 -0.93
N GLN A 176 0.58 1.98 0.14
CA GLN A 176 0.22 2.38 1.50
C GLN A 176 0.95 3.64 1.99
N ALA A 177 1.98 4.11 1.28
CA ALA A 177 2.72 5.33 1.62
C ALA A 177 2.06 6.58 1.01
N PHE A 178 1.62 6.49 -0.26
CA PHE A 178 1.05 7.61 -0.98
C PHE A 178 -0.24 8.11 -0.33
N GLY A 179 -0.30 9.42 -0.11
CA GLY A 179 -1.43 10.08 0.54
C GLY A 179 -1.43 10.02 2.07
N LYS A 180 -0.47 9.30 2.70
CA LYS A 180 -0.34 9.21 4.16
C LYS A 180 0.96 9.82 4.69
N MET A 181 1.96 9.95 3.83
CA MET A 181 3.23 10.60 4.15
C MET A 181 3.78 11.36 2.94
N PRO A 182 4.62 12.38 3.13
CA PRO A 182 5.23 13.10 2.02
C PRO A 182 6.15 12.21 1.19
N ILE A 183 6.02 12.30 -0.14
CA ILE A 183 6.90 11.65 -1.10
C ILE A 183 7.56 12.73 -1.96
N ASP A 184 8.89 12.77 -1.98
CA ASP A 184 9.67 13.77 -2.69
C ASP A 184 10.67 13.10 -3.66
N LEU A 185 10.26 12.96 -4.92
CA LEU A 185 11.09 12.35 -5.98
C LEU A 185 12.22 13.27 -6.48
N SER A 186 12.31 14.51 -5.97
CA SER A 186 13.51 15.33 -6.18
C SER A 186 14.68 14.89 -5.29
N LYS A 187 14.39 14.13 -4.22
CA LYS A 187 15.36 13.66 -3.20
C LYS A 187 15.44 12.14 -3.09
N LEU A 188 14.49 11.44 -3.67
CA LEU A 188 14.43 9.98 -3.71
C LEU A 188 14.49 9.53 -5.17
N ASP A 189 15.54 8.85 -5.56
CA ASP A 189 15.66 8.25 -6.87
C ASP A 189 15.00 6.88 -6.87
N VAL A 190 14.02 6.67 -7.75
CA VAL A 190 13.38 5.38 -8.01
C VAL A 190 13.19 5.21 -9.50
N ASP A 191 13.30 4.00 -10.01
CA ASP A 191 13.02 3.75 -11.43
C ASP A 191 11.53 3.52 -11.67
N PHE A 192 10.86 2.91 -10.68
CA PHE A 192 9.42 2.64 -10.73
C PHE A 192 8.78 2.82 -9.36
N MET A 193 7.54 3.36 -9.36
CA MET A 193 6.74 3.45 -8.14
C MET A 193 5.27 3.14 -8.45
N SER A 194 4.65 2.31 -7.62
CA SER A 194 3.26 1.89 -7.75
C SER A 194 2.35 2.57 -6.72
N ILE A 195 1.20 3.08 -7.17
CA ILE A 195 0.16 3.73 -6.34
C ILE A 195 -1.21 3.13 -6.64
N SER A 196 -2.15 3.22 -5.70
CA SER A 196 -3.53 2.78 -5.88
C SER A 196 -4.51 3.82 -5.36
N GLY A 197 -5.42 4.29 -6.23
CA GLY A 197 -6.32 5.40 -5.91
C GLY A 197 -7.32 5.10 -4.78
N HIS A 198 -7.85 3.86 -4.70
CA HIS A 198 -8.80 3.50 -3.65
C HIS A 198 -8.21 3.50 -2.22
N LYS A 199 -6.90 3.68 -2.06
CA LYS A 199 -6.24 3.82 -0.76
C LYS A 199 -6.24 5.26 -0.25
N ILE A 200 -6.65 6.21 -1.09
CA ILE A 200 -6.79 7.64 -0.77
C ILE A 200 -8.20 8.18 -1.07
N GLY A 201 -9.19 7.30 -1.15
CA GLY A 201 -10.59 7.70 -1.30
C GLY A 201 -11.06 7.96 -2.73
N SER A 202 -10.37 7.49 -3.77
CA SER A 202 -10.92 7.41 -5.11
C SER A 202 -11.74 6.13 -5.33
N PHE A 203 -12.42 6.02 -6.46
CA PHE A 203 -13.03 4.76 -6.86
C PHE A 203 -11.99 3.65 -7.01
N SER A 204 -12.41 2.40 -6.75
CA SER A 204 -11.66 1.23 -7.16
C SER A 204 -11.54 1.18 -8.69
N GLY A 205 -10.50 0.52 -9.21
CA GLY A 205 -10.29 0.38 -10.65
C GLY A 205 -9.41 1.49 -11.24
N VAL A 206 -8.68 2.24 -10.42
CA VAL A 206 -7.63 3.17 -10.84
C VAL A 206 -6.39 3.01 -9.97
N GLY A 207 -5.25 2.84 -10.62
CA GLY A 207 -3.91 2.87 -10.06
C GLY A 207 -3.00 3.76 -10.90
N VAL A 208 -1.78 3.92 -10.46
CA VAL A 208 -0.76 4.70 -11.16
C VAL A 208 0.57 3.97 -11.08
N LEU A 209 1.25 3.88 -12.21
CA LEU A 209 2.65 3.53 -12.29
C LEU A 209 3.45 4.79 -12.65
N ILE A 210 4.37 5.17 -11.81
CA ILE A 210 5.38 6.20 -12.08
C ILE A 210 6.61 5.47 -12.62
N ALA A 211 7.03 5.79 -13.83
CA ALA A 211 8.16 5.14 -14.51
C ALA A 211 9.20 6.20 -14.94
N LYS A 212 10.44 6.01 -14.51
CA LYS A 212 11.57 6.90 -14.83
C LYS A 212 11.84 6.86 -16.32
N LYS A 213 11.96 8.04 -16.94
CA LYS A 213 12.28 8.15 -18.36
C LYS A 213 13.70 7.63 -18.64
N GLY A 214 13.84 6.93 -19.75
CA GLY A 214 15.11 6.31 -20.16
C GLY A 214 15.30 4.88 -19.65
N VAL A 215 14.50 4.43 -18.67
CA VAL A 215 14.46 3.02 -18.26
C VAL A 215 13.44 2.29 -19.13
N ARG A 216 13.87 1.21 -19.78
CA ARG A 216 12.97 0.42 -20.64
C ARG A 216 12.03 -0.43 -19.80
N ILE A 217 10.76 -0.40 -20.16
CA ILE A 217 9.74 -1.28 -19.63
C ILE A 217 8.77 -1.65 -20.74
N ASP A 218 8.46 -2.93 -20.88
CA ASP A 218 7.46 -3.42 -21.82
C ASP A 218 6.08 -3.38 -21.16
N PRO A 219 5.01 -3.02 -21.88
CA PRO A 219 3.68 -2.95 -21.30
C PRO A 219 3.13 -4.34 -20.94
N LEU A 220 2.40 -4.42 -19.83
CA LEU A 220 1.62 -5.62 -19.50
C LEU A 220 0.40 -5.75 -20.42
N ILE A 221 -0.20 -4.63 -20.80
CA ILE A 221 -1.35 -4.54 -21.71
C ILE A 221 -0.93 -3.68 -22.90
N TYR A 222 -0.79 -4.30 -24.06
CA TYR A 222 -0.33 -3.63 -25.29
C TYR A 222 -1.39 -2.69 -25.88
N GLY A 223 -0.97 -1.55 -26.39
CA GLY A 223 -1.80 -0.52 -27.05
C GLY A 223 -1.04 0.79 -27.25
N HIS A 224 -1.77 1.83 -27.65
CA HIS A 224 -1.18 3.16 -27.94
C HIS A 224 -1.35 4.16 -26.81
N GLN A 225 -2.26 3.89 -25.88
CA GLN A 225 -2.57 4.77 -24.77
C GLN A 225 -1.41 4.81 -23.77
N GLU A 226 -1.45 5.78 -22.84
CA GLU A 226 -0.50 5.90 -21.75
C GLU A 226 0.97 5.78 -22.22
N PHE A 227 1.33 6.55 -23.25
CA PHE A 227 2.68 6.56 -23.87
C PHE A 227 3.08 5.22 -24.52
N GLY A 228 2.12 4.35 -24.86
CA GLY A 228 2.37 2.98 -25.33
C GLY A 228 2.71 1.98 -24.20
N LEU A 229 2.62 2.41 -22.96
CA LEU A 229 3.00 1.62 -21.78
C LEU A 229 1.79 0.95 -21.09
N ARG A 230 0.57 1.32 -21.49
CA ARG A 230 -0.66 0.65 -21.03
C ARG A 230 -1.77 0.87 -22.05
N GLY A 231 -2.12 -0.15 -22.79
CA GLY A 231 -3.16 -0.12 -23.83
C GLY A 231 -4.58 -0.20 -23.28
N GLY A 232 -5.55 0.14 -24.12
CA GLY A 232 -6.98 0.18 -23.81
C GLY A 232 -7.43 1.57 -23.39
N THR A 233 -8.71 1.88 -23.66
CA THR A 233 -9.30 3.18 -23.29
C THR A 233 -9.14 3.44 -21.80
N GLU A 234 -8.69 4.63 -21.47
CA GLU A 234 -8.43 5.05 -20.10
C GLU A 234 -9.72 5.06 -19.27
N ASN A 235 -9.63 4.59 -18.02
CA ASN A 235 -10.74 4.65 -17.06
C ASN A 235 -10.95 6.10 -16.59
N ILE A 236 -11.50 6.95 -17.46
CA ILE A 236 -11.62 8.38 -17.19
C ILE A 236 -12.47 8.70 -15.96
N ILE A 237 -13.48 7.87 -15.65
CA ILE A 237 -14.28 8.03 -14.43
C ILE A 237 -13.43 7.75 -13.19
N GLY A 238 -12.66 6.68 -13.21
CA GLY A 238 -11.71 6.35 -12.14
C GLY A 238 -10.63 7.44 -11.99
N ILE A 239 -10.08 7.94 -13.11
CA ILE A 239 -9.07 9.00 -13.11
C ILE A 239 -9.67 10.32 -12.58
N ALA A 240 -10.89 10.68 -12.96
CA ALA A 240 -11.58 11.84 -12.41
C ALA A 240 -11.84 11.69 -10.89
N SER A 241 -12.19 10.49 -10.43
CA SER A 241 -12.33 10.24 -9.00
C SER A 241 -10.99 10.40 -8.27
N LEU A 242 -9.89 9.95 -8.88
CA LEU A 242 -8.55 10.14 -8.35
C LEU A 242 -8.20 11.63 -8.29
N ASP A 243 -8.45 12.38 -9.37
CA ASP A 243 -8.23 13.84 -9.40
C ASP A 243 -8.87 14.57 -8.22
N TYR A 244 -10.11 14.20 -7.90
CA TYR A 244 -10.83 14.80 -6.77
C TYR A 244 -10.38 14.30 -5.41
N ALA A 245 -9.97 13.04 -5.32
CA ALA A 245 -9.42 12.47 -4.09
C ALA A 245 -8.06 13.09 -3.74
N LEU A 246 -7.22 13.39 -4.75
CA LEU A 246 -5.94 14.08 -4.53
C LEU A 246 -6.11 15.45 -3.85
N ASP A 247 -7.22 16.15 -4.09
CA ASP A 247 -7.52 17.44 -3.43
C ASP A 247 -7.81 17.30 -1.92
N THR A 248 -8.09 16.10 -1.44
CA THR A 248 -8.43 15.83 -0.02
C THR A 248 -7.27 15.24 0.78
N VAL A 249 -6.18 14.88 0.11
CA VAL A 249 -4.99 14.32 0.78
C VAL A 249 -4.36 15.39 1.66
N ASP A 250 -4.18 15.07 2.94
CA ASP A 250 -3.52 15.94 3.90
C ASP A 250 -2.51 15.13 4.74
N TYR A 251 -1.23 15.36 4.50
CA TYR A 251 -0.11 14.85 5.28
C TYR A 251 0.68 15.99 5.93
N SER A 252 -0.03 17.08 6.32
CA SER A 252 0.55 18.14 7.12
C SER A 252 1.07 17.60 8.45
N GLN A 253 2.02 18.28 9.03
CA GLN A 253 2.55 17.89 10.34
C GLN A 253 1.44 17.80 11.39
N GLU A 254 0.48 18.73 11.37
CA GLU A 254 -0.68 18.71 12.27
C GLU A 254 -1.51 17.44 12.13
N THR A 255 -1.78 17.00 10.89
CA THR A 255 -2.54 15.77 10.63
C THR A 255 -1.77 14.53 11.06
N MET A 256 -0.46 14.46 10.79
CA MET A 256 0.38 13.35 11.24
C MET A 256 0.44 13.27 12.78
N GLU A 257 0.63 14.39 13.47
CA GLU A 257 0.61 14.44 14.95
C GLU A 257 -0.74 14.01 15.54
N LYS A 258 -1.87 14.35 14.90
CA LYS A 258 -3.20 13.85 15.28
C LYS A 258 -3.29 12.33 15.14
N HIS A 259 -2.82 11.75 14.04
CA HIS A 259 -2.82 10.30 13.84
C HIS A 259 -1.94 9.59 14.88
N GLU A 260 -0.76 10.13 15.21
CA GLU A 260 0.10 9.61 16.27
C GLU A 260 -0.58 9.66 17.63
N ALA A 261 -1.30 10.73 17.95
CA ALA A 261 -2.06 10.85 19.18
C ALA A 261 -3.20 9.82 19.27
N MET A 262 -3.95 9.59 18.19
CA MET A 262 -5.00 8.57 18.11
C MET A 262 -4.42 7.15 18.29
N ASN A 263 -3.31 6.84 17.58
CA ASN A 263 -2.59 5.57 17.71
C ASN A 263 -2.18 5.32 19.16
N LYS A 264 -1.55 6.33 19.79
CA LYS A 264 -1.15 6.26 21.18
C LYS A 264 -2.34 6.07 22.11
N ALA A 265 -3.45 6.78 21.90
CA ALA A 265 -4.64 6.66 22.73
C ALA A 265 -5.27 5.25 22.65
N ILE A 266 -5.28 4.61 21.46
CA ILE A 266 -5.69 3.21 21.27
C ILE A 266 -4.77 2.29 22.08
N CYS A 267 -3.46 2.41 21.94
CA CYS A 267 -2.48 1.60 22.68
C CYS A 267 -2.68 1.75 24.20
N ASP A 268 -2.70 2.98 24.70
CA ASP A 268 -2.89 3.28 26.12
C ASP A 268 -4.23 2.75 26.65
N GLY A 269 -5.28 2.86 25.85
CA GLY A 269 -6.61 2.37 26.16
C GLY A 269 -6.67 0.84 26.32
N LEU A 270 -6.02 0.10 25.44
CA LEU A 270 -5.93 -1.36 25.50
C LEU A 270 -5.07 -1.83 26.68
N PHE A 271 -3.91 -1.22 26.90
CA PHE A 271 -3.01 -1.57 28.01
C PHE A 271 -3.62 -1.25 29.38
N LYS A 272 -4.30 -0.12 29.54
CA LYS A 272 -5.02 0.23 30.79
C LYS A 272 -6.12 -0.79 31.17
N ARG A 273 -6.68 -1.52 30.20
CA ARG A 273 -7.66 -2.59 30.41
C ARG A 273 -7.04 -3.95 30.74
N GLY A 274 -5.71 -4.02 30.88
CA GLY A 274 -4.99 -5.22 31.26
C GLY A 274 -5.00 -6.31 30.18
N LEU A 275 -5.12 -5.92 28.91
CA LEU A 275 -5.03 -6.85 27.79
C LEU A 275 -3.59 -7.29 27.56
N ASP A 276 -3.36 -8.62 27.48
CA ASP A 276 -2.08 -9.17 27.03
C ASP A 276 -2.00 -9.07 25.50
N CYS A 277 -1.56 -7.91 25.04
CA CYS A 277 -1.45 -7.58 23.62
C CYS A 277 -0.11 -6.93 23.28
N ARG A 278 0.24 -6.99 22.00
CA ARG A 278 1.43 -6.33 21.45
C ARG A 278 1.09 -5.61 20.15
N ILE A 279 1.81 -4.54 19.86
CA ILE A 279 1.81 -3.88 18.56
C ILE A 279 2.96 -4.46 17.73
N ASN A 280 2.66 -4.97 16.54
CA ASN A 280 3.65 -5.59 15.67
C ASN A 280 4.26 -4.56 14.73
N ASN A 281 5.59 -4.45 14.75
CA ASN A 281 6.37 -3.65 13.82
C ASN A 281 5.73 -2.29 13.47
N PRO A 282 5.53 -1.40 14.46
CA PRO A 282 4.88 -0.12 14.24
C PRO A 282 5.67 0.76 13.26
N GLY A 283 4.95 1.57 12.52
CA GLY A 283 5.52 2.51 11.55
C GLY A 283 4.57 3.68 11.36
N ILE A 284 3.82 3.71 10.22
CA ILE A 284 2.83 4.76 10.00
C ILE A 284 1.67 4.65 11.01
N ALA A 285 1.23 5.80 11.52
CA ALA A 285 0.29 5.83 12.65
C ALA A 285 -1.09 5.25 12.33
N GLU A 286 -1.54 5.40 11.10
CA GLU A 286 -2.90 5.02 10.63
C GLU A 286 -3.07 3.51 10.41
N ILE A 287 -2.00 2.71 10.53
CA ILE A 287 -2.07 1.26 10.35
C ILE A 287 -1.43 0.58 11.56
N MET A 288 -2.24 -0.14 12.32
CA MET A 288 -1.82 -0.85 13.52
C MET A 288 -2.07 -2.35 13.38
N SER A 289 -1.05 -3.15 13.61
CA SER A 289 -1.18 -4.60 13.77
C SER A 289 -1.17 -4.92 15.25
N ILE A 290 -2.29 -5.38 15.80
CA ILE A 290 -2.46 -5.62 17.22
C ILE A 290 -2.70 -7.11 17.44
N SER A 291 -1.82 -7.78 18.18
CA SER A 291 -1.92 -9.20 18.49
C SER A 291 -2.29 -9.42 19.94
N PHE A 292 -3.20 -10.34 20.20
CA PHE A 292 -3.66 -10.75 21.54
C PHE A 292 -3.22 -12.19 21.80
N LYS A 293 -2.50 -12.41 22.90
CA LYS A 293 -1.96 -13.72 23.24
C LYS A 293 -3.04 -14.75 23.48
N GLY A 294 -2.94 -15.89 22.79
CA GLY A 294 -3.85 -17.02 22.96
C GLY A 294 -5.29 -16.79 22.46
N ILE A 295 -5.52 -15.73 21.70
CA ILE A 295 -6.82 -15.40 21.09
C ILE A 295 -6.87 -15.88 19.65
N ASN A 296 -8.06 -16.16 19.13
CA ASN A 296 -8.32 -16.33 17.71
C ASN A 296 -8.76 -14.99 17.11
N GLY A 297 -7.97 -14.41 16.20
CA GLY A 297 -8.22 -13.11 15.61
C GLY A 297 -9.46 -13.06 14.71
N GLU A 298 -9.84 -14.15 14.05
CA GLU A 298 -11.08 -14.23 13.28
C GLU A 298 -12.30 -14.19 14.22
N MET A 299 -12.27 -14.94 15.32
CA MET A 299 -13.35 -14.88 16.34
C MET A 299 -13.44 -13.47 16.94
N LEU A 300 -12.29 -12.84 17.21
CA LEU A 300 -12.26 -11.47 17.73
C LEU A 300 -12.88 -10.49 16.72
N LYS A 301 -12.47 -10.56 15.46
CA LYS A 301 -13.03 -9.77 14.36
C LYS A 301 -14.54 -9.97 14.23
N ASP A 302 -15.00 -11.23 14.23
CA ASP A 302 -16.42 -11.55 14.08
C ASP A 302 -17.26 -11.00 15.25
N ILE A 303 -16.78 -11.10 16.49
CA ILE A 303 -17.45 -10.52 17.66
C ILE A 303 -17.50 -8.99 17.55
N LEU A 304 -16.40 -8.35 17.16
CA LEU A 304 -16.35 -6.90 16.94
C LEU A 304 -17.36 -6.46 15.88
N GLU A 305 -17.45 -7.17 14.77
CA GLU A 305 -18.38 -6.87 13.68
C GLU A 305 -19.84 -7.10 14.08
N TRP A 306 -20.17 -8.32 14.55
CA TRP A 306 -21.58 -8.69 14.76
C TRP A 306 -22.20 -8.09 16.02
N LYS A 307 -21.43 -7.97 17.10
CA LYS A 307 -21.95 -7.46 18.38
C LYS A 307 -21.78 -5.95 18.54
N TYR A 308 -20.64 -5.40 18.03
CA TYR A 308 -20.28 -4.01 18.28
C TYR A 308 -20.31 -3.14 17.01
N HIS A 309 -20.55 -3.71 15.82
CA HIS A 309 -20.51 -3.00 14.54
C HIS A 309 -19.17 -2.27 14.31
N ILE A 310 -18.06 -2.94 14.69
CA ILE A 310 -16.70 -2.46 14.50
C ILE A 310 -16.02 -3.31 13.42
N TYR A 311 -15.63 -2.67 12.33
CA TYR A 311 -15.07 -3.36 11.14
C TYR A 311 -13.55 -3.25 11.12
N VAL A 312 -12.87 -4.34 11.45
CA VAL A 312 -11.40 -4.48 11.40
C VAL A 312 -11.01 -5.56 10.40
N SER A 313 -9.72 -5.76 10.17
CA SER A 313 -9.20 -6.88 9.36
C SER A 313 -8.29 -7.77 10.19
N THR A 314 -8.09 -9.01 9.73
CA THR A 314 -7.12 -9.96 10.31
C THR A 314 -5.84 -10.08 9.46
N GLY A 315 -5.66 -9.19 8.47
CA GLY A 315 -4.58 -9.25 7.49
C GLY A 315 -4.96 -10.05 6.23
N SER A 316 -4.05 -10.12 5.26
CA SER A 316 -4.35 -10.68 3.93
C SER A 316 -4.46 -12.22 3.89
N ALA A 317 -3.89 -12.92 4.86
CA ALA A 317 -3.81 -14.38 4.85
C ALA A 317 -5.01 -15.10 5.49
N CYS A 318 -5.84 -14.40 6.24
CA CYS A 318 -6.88 -15.00 7.08
C CYS A 318 -8.09 -15.54 6.30
N ASN A 319 -8.35 -15.09 5.08
CA ASN A 319 -9.43 -15.65 4.24
C ASN A 319 -9.24 -17.12 3.84
N THR A 320 -8.07 -17.72 4.14
CA THR A 320 -7.75 -19.10 3.78
C THR A 320 -7.48 -20.00 4.99
N GLY A 321 -7.60 -19.50 6.22
CA GLY A 321 -7.24 -20.21 7.44
C GLY A 321 -5.72 -20.41 7.61
N MET A 322 -4.90 -19.80 6.76
CA MET A 322 -3.45 -19.84 6.85
C MET A 322 -2.95 -18.66 7.70
N LYS A 323 -1.80 -18.86 8.35
CA LYS A 323 -1.11 -17.79 9.09
C LYS A 323 -0.62 -16.69 8.15
N SER A 324 -0.59 -15.44 8.63
CA SER A 324 0.01 -14.36 7.89
C SER A 324 1.51 -14.59 7.69
N TYR A 325 1.94 -14.74 6.44
CA TYR A 325 3.36 -14.82 6.08
C TYR A 325 4.11 -13.54 6.43
N VAL A 326 3.40 -12.39 6.43
CA VAL A 326 3.96 -11.08 6.83
C VAL A 326 4.35 -11.09 8.30
N LEU A 327 3.47 -11.57 9.19
CA LEU A 327 3.75 -11.63 10.62
C LEU A 327 4.87 -12.65 10.92
N GLU A 328 4.94 -13.76 10.16
CA GLU A 328 6.05 -14.71 10.25
C GLU A 328 7.36 -14.06 9.79
N ALA A 329 7.35 -13.31 8.68
CA ALA A 329 8.49 -12.56 8.17
C ALA A 329 9.02 -11.52 9.18
N TYR A 330 8.12 -10.92 9.94
CA TYR A 330 8.46 -9.96 11.00
C TYR A 330 8.77 -10.62 12.35
N ASN A 331 8.94 -11.94 12.41
CA ASN A 331 9.28 -12.69 13.61
C ASN A 331 8.29 -12.47 14.78
N VAL A 332 7.01 -12.26 14.48
CA VAL A 332 5.98 -12.18 15.52
C VAL A 332 5.88 -13.54 16.24
N PRO A 333 5.94 -13.61 17.59
CA PRO A 333 5.89 -14.87 18.32
C PRO A 333 4.61 -15.65 18.02
N ARG A 334 4.74 -16.97 17.86
CA ARG A 334 3.66 -17.87 17.40
C ARG A 334 2.38 -17.76 18.22
N GLU A 335 2.50 -17.54 19.54
CA GLU A 335 1.37 -17.37 20.45
C GLU A 335 0.55 -16.10 20.22
N TYR A 336 1.07 -15.14 19.43
CA TYR A 336 0.41 -13.88 19.08
C TYR A 336 -0.13 -13.86 17.64
N ILE A 337 0.52 -14.55 16.69
CA ILE A 337 0.16 -14.47 15.25
C ILE A 337 -1.33 -14.74 15.02
N ASN A 338 -1.87 -15.81 15.62
CA ASN A 338 -3.27 -16.20 15.40
C ASN A 338 -4.27 -15.22 16.00
N GLY A 339 -3.86 -14.39 16.96
CA GLY A 339 -4.70 -13.40 17.65
C GLY A 339 -4.57 -11.99 17.09
N THR A 340 -4.10 -11.85 15.86
CA THR A 340 -3.83 -10.53 15.27
C THR A 340 -5.05 -9.97 14.57
N ILE A 341 -5.35 -8.70 14.85
CA ILE A 341 -6.22 -7.84 14.05
C ILE A 341 -5.42 -6.66 13.50
N ARG A 342 -5.78 -6.18 12.32
CA ARG A 342 -5.30 -4.91 11.80
C ARG A 342 -6.38 -3.85 11.99
N VAL A 343 -6.01 -2.77 12.64
CA VAL A 343 -6.80 -1.56 12.80
C VAL A 343 -6.20 -0.48 11.91
N SER A 344 -7.02 0.15 11.08
CA SER A 344 -6.56 1.26 10.25
C SER A 344 -7.66 2.33 10.14
N PHE A 345 -7.27 3.58 10.29
CA PHE A 345 -8.19 4.71 10.47
C PHE A 345 -7.66 5.97 9.77
N GLU A 346 -8.52 6.97 9.69
CA GLU A 346 -8.17 8.34 9.27
C GLU A 346 -8.45 9.33 10.40
N ASN A 347 -9.68 9.37 10.91
CA ASN A 347 -10.08 10.24 12.00
C ASN A 347 -10.91 9.48 13.01
N LEU A 348 -10.59 9.64 14.29
CA LEU A 348 -11.31 9.06 15.41
C LEU A 348 -11.50 10.10 16.51
N THR A 349 -12.68 10.11 17.10
CA THR A 349 -12.96 10.86 18.33
C THR A 349 -12.51 10.07 19.55
N ASP A 350 -12.29 10.74 20.67
CA ASP A 350 -11.98 10.09 21.96
C ASP A 350 -13.09 9.10 22.37
N GLU A 351 -14.35 9.39 22.07
CA GLU A 351 -15.47 8.49 22.33
C GLU A 351 -15.40 7.21 21.49
N GLU A 352 -15.03 7.31 20.21
CA GLU A 352 -14.86 6.16 19.33
C GLU A 352 -13.68 5.29 19.74
N ILE A 353 -12.56 5.90 20.18
CA ILE A 353 -11.41 5.19 20.72
C ILE A 353 -11.77 4.43 22.01
N GLU A 354 -12.47 5.09 22.91
CA GLU A 354 -12.93 4.48 24.17
C GLU A 354 -13.90 3.33 23.90
N TYR A 355 -14.83 3.51 22.95
CA TYR A 355 -15.77 2.48 22.52
C TYR A 355 -15.06 1.26 21.94
N PHE A 356 -14.10 1.49 21.04
CA PHE A 356 -13.27 0.42 20.46
C PHE A 356 -12.52 -0.37 21.55
N CYS A 357 -11.84 0.33 22.47
CA CYS A 357 -11.07 -0.34 23.52
C CYS A 357 -11.93 -1.16 24.48
N ASN A 358 -13.15 -0.68 24.81
CA ASN A 358 -14.12 -1.42 25.63
C ASN A 358 -14.62 -2.67 24.88
N ALA A 359 -15.01 -2.53 23.62
CA ALA A 359 -15.49 -3.63 22.80
C ALA A 359 -14.42 -4.75 22.65
N VAL A 360 -13.16 -4.36 22.41
CA VAL A 360 -12.04 -5.30 22.34
C VAL A 360 -11.85 -6.04 23.67
N LYS A 361 -11.92 -5.33 24.81
CA LYS A 361 -11.79 -5.96 26.14
C LYS A 361 -12.87 -6.98 26.38
N GLU A 362 -14.13 -6.64 26.17
CA GLU A 362 -15.27 -7.55 26.36
C GLU A 362 -15.21 -8.75 25.40
N ALA A 363 -14.81 -8.53 24.13
CA ALA A 363 -14.67 -9.61 23.17
C ALA A 363 -13.55 -10.59 23.54
N VAL A 364 -12.38 -10.07 23.95
CA VAL A 364 -11.24 -10.90 24.39
C VAL A 364 -11.61 -11.69 25.64
N ASP A 365 -12.30 -11.10 26.61
CA ASP A 365 -12.73 -11.80 27.82
C ASP A 365 -13.72 -12.93 27.49
N SER A 366 -14.71 -12.65 26.64
CA SER A 366 -15.68 -13.65 26.19
C SER A 366 -15.02 -14.85 25.48
N ILE A 367 -14.00 -14.59 24.64
CA ILE A 367 -13.24 -15.66 23.98
C ILE A 367 -12.48 -16.50 25.02
N LYS A 368 -11.81 -15.85 26.00
CA LYS A 368 -11.06 -16.55 27.05
C LYS A 368 -11.99 -17.40 27.93
N GLU A 369 -13.16 -16.91 28.27
CA GLU A 369 -14.15 -17.68 29.04
C GLU A 369 -14.61 -18.92 28.26
N SER A 370 -14.86 -18.80 26.96
CA SER A 370 -15.29 -19.92 26.12
C SER A 370 -14.20 -20.99 25.91
N ILE A 371 -12.92 -20.63 26.01
CA ILE A 371 -11.79 -21.57 25.90
C ILE A 371 -11.60 -22.35 27.23
N ASN A 372 -11.94 -21.73 28.37
CA ASN A 372 -11.75 -22.32 29.70
C ASN A 372 -12.97 -23.11 30.18
N ALA A 373 -14.11 -23.04 29.49
CA ALA A 373 -15.34 -23.79 29.76
C ALA A 373 -15.36 -25.13 29.04
#